data_f6da174d23ede02a52a3b0004295b8e8
#
_entry.id   f6da174d23ede02a52a3b0004295b8e8
#
_cell.length_a   1.000
_cell.length_b   1.000
_cell.length_c   1.000
_cell.angle_alpha   90.00
_cell.angle_beta   90.00
_cell.angle_gamma   90.00
#
_symmetry.space_group_name_H-M   'P 1'
#
loop_
_entity.id
_entity.type
_entity.pdbx_description
1 polymer ?
#
loop_
_entity_poly.entity_id
_entity_poly.type
_entity_poly.pdbx_seq_one_letter_code
_entity_poly.pdbx_strand_id
1 'polypeptide(L)'
;RRLGYKSTLHYLEAMCEKVLRESSLLPHPNPGLMSAEWLERLSRVAPSMGLMLETTSTRLLAKNAAHDNAPDKDPAKRLRVIEEAGRQRIPFTTGILIGIGETIEERVDSLVAIRDMHEKYGHIQEVIIQNFRAKNGTPMAHSPEPDRGEMLRTLAVARLLMPNVNIQAPPNLSDPHYADLLDGGINDWGGISPLTPDFINPEKPWPHLDELRKRTEEKGFELRQRLPVYPEFTNQLARQAAAPRALLAERLAAAANSAGYARLERAA
;
A
#
# COMPACT_ATOMS: atom_id res chain seq x y z
N ARG A 1 -25.62 -3.33 6.91
CA ARG A 1 -27.09 -3.53 6.96
C ARG A 1 -27.82 -2.64 5.94
N ARG A 2 -27.37 -1.41 5.69
CA ARG A 2 -28.02 -0.47 4.75
C ARG A 2 -27.97 -0.96 3.28
N LEU A 3 -27.01 -1.81 2.93
CA LEU A 3 -26.80 -2.38 1.60
C LEU A 3 -27.15 -3.87 1.51
N GLY A 4 -27.84 -4.45 2.50
CA GLY A 4 -28.22 -5.87 2.52
C GLY A 4 -27.13 -6.86 2.91
N TYR A 5 -25.92 -6.42 3.25
CA TYR A 5 -24.80 -7.29 3.64
C TYR A 5 -24.68 -7.42 5.16
N LYS A 6 -24.18 -8.58 5.62
CA LYS A 6 -24.00 -8.89 7.07
C LYS A 6 -22.93 -7.99 7.71
N SER A 7 -21.88 -7.62 7.00
CA SER A 7 -20.80 -6.73 7.45
C SER A 7 -20.14 -6.02 6.29
N THR A 8 -19.26 -5.04 6.58
CA THR A 8 -18.41 -4.35 5.59
C THR A 8 -17.53 -5.34 4.83
N LEU A 9 -16.99 -6.37 5.50
CA LEU A 9 -16.13 -7.37 4.85
C LEU A 9 -16.92 -8.25 3.87
N HIS A 10 -18.16 -8.64 4.18
CA HIS A 10 -19.03 -9.34 3.22
C HIS A 10 -19.37 -8.46 2.00
N TYR A 11 -19.61 -7.17 2.22
CA TYR A 11 -19.82 -6.24 1.12
C TYR A 11 -18.57 -6.12 0.26
N LEU A 12 -17.40 -5.97 0.88
CA LEU A 12 -16.12 -5.84 0.16
C LEU A 12 -15.82 -7.09 -0.67
N GLU A 13 -15.97 -8.28 -0.10
CA GLU A 13 -15.80 -9.55 -0.83
C GLU A 13 -16.70 -9.60 -2.07
N ALA A 14 -18.00 -9.29 -1.91
CA ALA A 14 -18.94 -9.27 -3.03
C ALA A 14 -18.58 -8.23 -4.09
N MET A 15 -18.06 -7.05 -3.69
CA MET A 15 -17.63 -6.03 -4.64
C MET A 15 -16.33 -6.42 -5.36
N CYS A 16 -15.37 -7.04 -4.68
CA CYS A 16 -14.17 -7.59 -5.33
C CYS A 16 -14.55 -8.67 -6.35
N GLU A 17 -15.45 -9.58 -5.99
CA GLU A 17 -15.97 -10.60 -6.92
C GLU A 17 -16.68 -9.98 -8.12
N LYS A 18 -17.51 -8.97 -7.89
CA LYS A 18 -18.19 -8.22 -8.95
C LYS A 18 -17.20 -7.56 -9.91
N VAL A 19 -16.16 -6.90 -9.38
CA VAL A 19 -15.09 -6.28 -10.19
C VAL A 19 -14.41 -7.32 -11.07
N LEU A 20 -14.06 -8.49 -10.53
CA LEU A 20 -13.44 -9.57 -11.31
C LEU A 20 -14.37 -10.11 -12.40
N ARG A 21 -15.69 -10.17 -12.17
CA ARG A 21 -16.65 -10.71 -13.13
C ARG A 21 -17.01 -9.71 -14.24
N GLU A 22 -17.15 -8.45 -13.90
CA GLU A 22 -17.76 -7.43 -14.75
C GLU A 22 -16.75 -6.45 -15.39
N SER A 23 -15.45 -6.58 -15.05
CA SER A 23 -14.41 -5.70 -15.60
C SER A 23 -13.08 -6.41 -15.80
N SER A 24 -12.11 -5.72 -16.42
CA SER A 24 -10.72 -6.15 -16.54
C SER A 24 -9.85 -5.75 -15.31
N LEU A 25 -10.43 -5.09 -14.32
CA LEU A 25 -9.71 -4.60 -13.14
C LEU A 25 -9.42 -5.73 -12.14
N LEU A 26 -8.32 -5.57 -11.41
CA LEU A 26 -7.93 -6.46 -10.32
C LEU A 26 -8.08 -5.72 -8.98
N PRO A 27 -8.84 -6.26 -8.02
CA PRO A 27 -9.03 -5.64 -6.72
C PRO A 27 -7.77 -5.66 -5.85
N HIS A 28 -7.58 -4.61 -5.03
CA HIS A 28 -6.61 -4.56 -3.94
C HIS A 28 -7.29 -4.02 -2.68
N PRO A 29 -7.91 -4.87 -1.84
CA PRO A 29 -8.63 -4.43 -0.66
C PRO A 29 -7.69 -4.07 0.50
N ASN A 30 -8.03 -2.97 1.20
CA ASN A 30 -7.38 -2.51 2.42
C ASN A 30 -8.45 -2.14 3.47
N PRO A 31 -9.16 -3.13 4.04
CA PRO A 31 -10.31 -2.87 4.91
C PRO A 31 -9.95 -2.62 6.38
N GLY A 32 -8.68 -2.55 6.76
CA GLY A 32 -8.24 -2.48 8.14
C GLY A 32 -8.02 -3.86 8.78
N LEU A 33 -8.29 -3.98 10.08
CA LEU A 33 -8.06 -5.24 10.79
C LEU A 33 -8.98 -6.36 10.30
N MET A 34 -8.38 -7.54 10.08
CA MET A 34 -9.06 -8.73 9.58
C MET A 34 -8.67 -9.97 10.40
N SER A 35 -9.57 -10.97 10.46
CA SER A 35 -9.22 -12.30 10.94
C SER A 35 -8.52 -13.11 9.85
N ALA A 36 -7.86 -14.21 10.25
CA ALA A 36 -7.25 -15.18 9.34
C ALA A 36 -8.26 -15.69 8.29
N GLU A 37 -9.49 -15.98 8.71
CA GLU A 37 -10.57 -16.41 7.80
C GLU A 37 -10.89 -15.34 6.74
N TRP A 38 -10.94 -14.06 7.12
CA TRP A 38 -11.22 -12.99 6.17
C TRP A 38 -10.05 -12.74 5.21
N LEU A 39 -8.82 -12.88 5.67
CA LEU A 39 -7.64 -12.84 4.79
C LEU A 39 -7.72 -13.94 3.74
N GLU A 40 -8.04 -15.16 4.15
CA GLU A 40 -8.22 -16.30 3.23
C GLU A 40 -9.34 -16.05 2.22
N ARG A 41 -10.52 -15.61 2.69
CA ARG A 41 -11.67 -15.34 1.82
C ARG A 41 -11.37 -14.27 0.77
N LEU A 42 -10.85 -13.12 1.19
CA LEU A 42 -10.51 -12.04 0.27
C LEU A 42 -9.39 -12.42 -0.69
N SER A 43 -8.45 -13.29 -0.30
CA SER A 43 -7.39 -13.77 -1.20
C SER A 43 -7.91 -14.60 -2.38
N ARG A 44 -9.17 -15.03 -2.35
CA ARG A 44 -9.81 -15.73 -3.47
C ARG A 44 -10.28 -14.79 -4.56
N VAL A 45 -10.51 -13.51 -4.21
CA VAL A 45 -11.06 -12.48 -5.09
C VAL A 45 -10.15 -11.26 -5.27
N ALA A 46 -8.95 -11.28 -4.71
CA ALA A 46 -7.96 -10.21 -4.85
C ALA A 46 -6.54 -10.79 -4.93
N PRO A 47 -5.69 -10.33 -5.88
CA PRO A 47 -4.32 -10.83 -6.03
C PRO A 47 -3.39 -10.34 -4.94
N SER A 48 -3.73 -9.25 -4.27
CA SER A 48 -2.96 -8.65 -3.18
C SER A 48 -3.89 -7.91 -2.23
N MET A 49 -3.41 -7.65 -1.03
CA MET A 49 -4.13 -6.88 0.00
C MET A 49 -3.18 -5.96 0.74
N GLY A 50 -3.72 -5.04 1.53
CA GLY A 50 -2.92 -4.13 2.32
C GLY A 50 -3.47 -3.85 3.71
N LEU A 51 -2.57 -3.48 4.60
CA LEU A 51 -2.81 -2.83 5.88
C LEU A 51 -1.56 -2.06 6.28
N MET A 52 -1.66 -0.75 6.36
CA MET A 52 -0.56 0.07 6.88
C MET A 52 -0.27 -0.30 8.34
N LEU A 53 0.99 -0.60 8.69
CA LEU A 53 1.41 -0.71 10.08
C LEU A 53 1.28 0.65 10.78
N GLU A 54 1.62 1.70 10.07
CA GLU A 54 1.73 3.11 10.47
C GLU A 54 2.87 3.37 11.44
N THR A 55 2.90 2.67 12.58
CA THR A 55 3.97 2.76 13.59
C THR A 55 3.94 1.55 14.51
N THR A 56 5.06 1.23 15.14
CA THR A 56 5.15 0.29 16.28
C THR A 56 4.99 0.99 17.63
N SER A 57 4.95 2.33 17.66
CA SER A 57 4.86 3.11 18.89
C SER A 57 3.49 3.00 19.55
N THR A 58 3.40 2.30 20.67
CA THR A 58 2.20 2.27 21.51
C THR A 58 1.94 3.58 22.23
N ARG A 59 2.95 4.44 22.36
CA ARG A 59 2.85 5.79 22.95
C ARG A 59 1.86 6.67 22.18
N LEU A 60 1.73 6.45 20.87
CA LEU A 60 0.80 7.21 20.03
C LEU A 60 -0.68 6.84 20.24
N LEU A 61 -0.99 5.80 21.00
CA LEU A 61 -2.35 5.47 21.47
C LEU A 61 -2.77 6.26 22.71
N ALA A 62 -1.84 6.99 23.34
CA ALA A 62 -2.14 7.77 24.53
C ALA A 62 -3.09 8.92 24.22
N LYS A 63 -3.74 9.43 25.28
CA LYS A 63 -4.65 10.59 25.19
C LYS A 63 -3.94 11.79 24.52
N ASN A 64 -4.61 12.40 23.58
CA ASN A 64 -4.12 13.53 22.77
C ASN A 64 -2.95 13.21 21.82
N ALA A 65 -2.57 11.94 21.67
CA ALA A 65 -1.62 11.51 20.63
C ALA A 65 -2.35 11.20 19.32
N ALA A 66 -1.59 10.95 18.25
CA ALA A 66 -2.15 10.78 16.89
C ALA A 66 -3.19 9.67 16.76
N HIS A 67 -3.08 8.61 17.55
CA HIS A 67 -3.98 7.45 17.53
C HIS A 67 -4.91 7.40 18.78
N ASP A 68 -5.11 8.53 19.44
CA ASP A 68 -6.08 8.62 20.54
C ASP A 68 -7.47 8.16 20.07
N ASN A 69 -8.12 7.34 20.90
CA ASN A 69 -9.42 6.73 20.58
C ASN A 69 -9.50 5.92 19.26
N ALA A 70 -8.36 5.47 18.72
CA ALA A 70 -8.28 4.64 17.52
C ALA A 70 -7.81 3.20 17.85
N PRO A 71 -8.63 2.32 18.44
CA PRO A 71 -8.22 0.99 18.90
C PRO A 71 -7.81 0.04 17.78
N ASP A 72 -8.14 0.35 16.54
CA ASP A 72 -7.70 -0.35 15.32
C ASP A 72 -6.28 0.05 14.88
N LYS A 73 -5.72 1.12 15.47
CA LYS A 73 -4.34 1.56 15.25
C LYS A 73 -3.33 0.92 16.22
N ASP A 74 -3.78 0.05 17.11
CA ASP A 74 -2.92 -0.72 18.00
C ASP A 74 -1.89 -1.51 17.18
N PRO A 75 -0.56 -1.22 17.34
CA PRO A 75 0.49 -1.87 16.54
C PRO A 75 0.48 -3.39 16.66
N ALA A 76 0.21 -3.93 17.86
CA ALA A 76 0.18 -5.37 18.08
C ALA A 76 -0.94 -6.06 17.28
N LYS A 77 -2.08 -5.39 17.09
CA LYS A 77 -3.17 -5.91 16.26
C LYS A 77 -2.81 -5.86 14.78
N ARG A 78 -2.19 -4.77 14.33
CA ARG A 78 -1.77 -4.60 12.92
C ARG A 78 -0.67 -5.59 12.54
N LEU A 79 0.35 -5.73 13.39
CA LEU A 79 1.42 -6.71 13.19
C LEU A 79 0.87 -8.14 13.08
N ARG A 80 -0.12 -8.52 13.90
CA ARG A 80 -0.77 -9.84 13.80
C ARG A 80 -1.46 -10.06 12.45
N VAL A 81 -2.13 -9.06 11.90
CA VAL A 81 -2.77 -9.18 10.58
C VAL A 81 -1.73 -9.33 9.48
N ILE A 82 -0.65 -8.53 9.53
CA ILE A 82 0.44 -8.58 8.55
C ILE A 82 1.16 -9.94 8.63
N GLU A 83 1.43 -10.43 9.85
CA GLU A 83 2.04 -11.75 10.06
C GLU A 83 1.13 -12.88 9.53
N GLU A 84 -0.17 -12.80 9.77
CA GLU A 84 -1.12 -13.80 9.31
C GLU A 84 -1.23 -13.83 7.78
N ALA A 85 -1.18 -12.66 7.12
CA ALA A 85 -1.08 -12.57 5.67
C ALA A 85 0.19 -13.28 5.15
N GLY A 86 1.30 -13.18 5.90
CA GLY A 86 2.54 -13.87 5.62
C GLY A 86 2.42 -15.40 5.74
N ARG A 87 1.80 -15.90 6.80
CA ARG A 87 1.53 -17.33 6.97
C ARG A 87 0.71 -17.92 5.83
N GLN A 88 -0.22 -17.13 5.31
CA GLN A 88 -1.07 -17.50 4.17
C GLN A 88 -0.43 -17.19 2.81
N ARG A 89 0.78 -16.61 2.78
CA ARG A 89 1.52 -16.25 1.56
C ARG A 89 0.72 -15.32 0.64
N ILE A 90 0.00 -14.37 1.22
CA ILE A 90 -0.74 -13.37 0.48
C ILE A 90 0.20 -12.20 0.16
N PRO A 91 0.37 -11.79 -1.12
CA PRO A 91 1.11 -10.58 -1.45
C PRO A 91 0.51 -9.39 -0.71
N PHE A 92 1.30 -8.73 0.14
CA PHE A 92 0.77 -7.77 1.09
C PHE A 92 1.49 -6.43 1.03
N THR A 93 0.72 -5.35 0.99
CA THR A 93 1.21 -3.97 1.09
C THR A 93 1.08 -3.51 2.53
N THR A 94 2.15 -2.96 3.08
CA THR A 94 2.15 -2.31 4.38
C THR A 94 2.97 -1.01 4.32
N GLY A 95 3.23 -0.37 5.44
CA GLY A 95 4.04 0.83 5.47
C GLY A 95 3.92 1.60 6.77
N ILE A 96 4.58 2.74 6.81
CA ILE A 96 4.61 3.63 7.97
C ILE A 96 4.08 5.02 7.60
N LEU A 97 3.53 5.72 8.59
CA LEU A 97 3.14 7.13 8.50
C LEU A 97 4.09 7.95 9.37
N ILE A 98 4.85 8.85 8.74
CA ILE A 98 5.82 9.70 9.44
C ILE A 98 5.29 11.09 9.72
N GLY A 99 5.76 11.71 10.83
CA GLY A 99 5.36 13.05 11.25
C GLY A 99 4.11 13.09 12.12
N ILE A 100 3.70 11.96 12.68
CA ILE A 100 2.54 11.86 13.60
C ILE A 100 2.93 11.93 15.08
N GLY A 101 4.18 12.33 15.36
CA GLY A 101 4.72 12.47 16.72
C GLY A 101 5.55 11.26 17.18
N GLU A 102 5.88 10.36 16.29
CA GLU A 102 6.85 9.28 16.51
C GLU A 102 8.29 9.84 16.61
N THR A 103 9.16 9.14 17.33
CA THR A 103 10.59 9.45 17.33
C THR A 103 11.29 8.80 16.12
N ILE A 104 12.54 9.20 15.86
CA ILE A 104 13.36 8.57 14.80
C ILE A 104 13.57 7.08 15.10
N GLU A 105 13.82 6.74 16.36
CA GLU A 105 13.98 5.35 16.81
C GLU A 105 12.70 4.54 16.58
N GLU A 106 11.53 5.06 16.98
CA GLU A 106 10.23 4.42 16.75
C GLU A 106 9.94 4.22 15.25
N ARG A 107 10.41 5.14 14.40
CA ARG A 107 10.30 5.04 12.94
C ARG A 107 11.18 3.90 12.40
N VAL A 108 12.42 3.80 12.88
CA VAL A 108 13.35 2.72 12.51
C VAL A 108 12.83 1.38 13.03
N ASP A 109 12.35 1.30 14.27
CA ASP A 109 11.75 0.08 14.84
C ASP A 109 10.57 -0.42 14.01
N SER A 110 9.76 0.49 13.48
CA SER A 110 8.63 0.15 12.59
C SER A 110 9.12 -0.46 11.28
N LEU A 111 10.17 0.09 10.67
CA LEU A 111 10.78 -0.45 9.45
C LEU A 111 11.45 -1.81 9.71
N VAL A 112 12.13 -1.97 10.84
CA VAL A 112 12.73 -3.24 11.27
C VAL A 112 11.67 -4.31 11.46
N ALA A 113 10.54 -3.99 12.11
CA ALA A 113 9.44 -4.93 12.28
C ALA A 113 8.86 -5.41 10.93
N ILE A 114 8.75 -4.51 9.94
CA ILE A 114 8.30 -4.85 8.59
C ILE A 114 9.34 -5.75 7.89
N ARG A 115 10.63 -5.39 7.95
CA ARG A 115 11.73 -6.18 7.39
C ARG A 115 11.73 -7.61 7.94
N ASP A 116 11.69 -7.77 9.26
CA ASP A 116 11.74 -9.06 9.92
C ASP A 116 10.59 -9.98 9.52
N MET A 117 9.39 -9.41 9.32
CA MET A 117 8.25 -10.15 8.78
C MET A 117 8.46 -10.54 7.30
N HIS A 118 9.03 -9.65 6.49
CA HIS A 118 9.35 -9.98 5.10
C HIS A 118 10.42 -11.07 5.01
N GLU A 119 11.49 -10.98 5.80
CA GLU A 119 12.53 -12.01 5.85
C GLU A 119 11.97 -13.37 6.27
N LYS A 120 11.01 -13.40 7.19
CA LYS A 120 10.39 -14.63 7.68
C LYS A 120 9.44 -15.27 6.68
N TYR A 121 8.65 -14.50 5.95
CA TYR A 121 7.54 -15.01 5.13
C TYR A 121 7.65 -14.69 3.64
N GLY A 122 8.45 -13.71 3.23
CA GLY A 122 8.63 -13.29 1.83
C GLY A 122 7.38 -12.74 1.17
N HIS A 123 6.41 -12.21 1.94
CA HIS A 123 5.07 -11.85 1.45
C HIS A 123 4.84 -10.35 1.26
N ILE A 124 5.68 -9.50 1.85
CA ILE A 124 5.52 -8.05 1.71
C ILE A 124 6.00 -7.64 0.34
N GLN A 125 5.05 -7.30 -0.52
CA GLN A 125 5.33 -6.88 -1.90
C GLN A 125 5.70 -5.40 -1.99
N GLU A 126 5.26 -4.58 -1.03
CA GLU A 126 5.38 -3.13 -1.08
C GLU A 126 5.37 -2.53 0.32
N VAL A 127 6.28 -1.59 0.56
CA VAL A 127 6.33 -0.77 1.77
C VAL A 127 6.11 0.69 1.42
N ILE A 128 5.02 1.26 1.92
CA ILE A 128 4.66 2.66 1.70
C ILE A 128 5.28 3.51 2.81
N ILE A 129 6.05 4.52 2.42
CA ILE A 129 6.48 5.58 3.31
C ILE A 129 5.60 6.80 3.04
N GLN A 130 4.66 7.06 3.93
CA GLN A 130 3.71 8.15 3.80
C GLN A 130 4.04 9.28 4.78
N ASN A 131 4.08 10.50 4.30
CA ASN A 131 4.25 11.67 5.15
C ASN A 131 2.90 12.22 5.62
N PHE A 132 2.83 12.58 6.90
CA PHE A 132 1.67 13.26 7.48
C PHE A 132 1.43 14.61 6.79
N ARG A 133 0.13 14.92 6.60
CA ARG A 133 -0.34 16.25 6.19
C ARG A 133 -1.40 16.73 7.15
N ALA A 134 -1.19 17.91 7.71
CA ALA A 134 -2.12 18.54 8.64
C ALA A 134 -3.44 18.89 7.93
N LYS A 135 -4.57 18.56 8.55
CA LYS A 135 -5.90 18.79 7.97
C LYS A 135 -6.72 19.66 8.90
N ASN A 136 -7.34 20.70 8.33
CA ASN A 136 -8.26 21.57 9.06
C ASN A 136 -9.39 20.75 9.70
N GLY A 137 -9.78 21.14 10.91
CA GLY A 137 -10.85 20.46 11.65
C GLY A 137 -10.47 19.14 12.33
N THR A 138 -9.18 18.77 12.30
CA THR A 138 -8.65 17.62 13.04
C THR A 138 -7.86 18.05 14.28
N PRO A 139 -7.68 17.19 15.29
CA PRO A 139 -6.83 17.51 16.45
C PRO A 139 -5.39 17.86 16.07
N MET A 140 -4.89 17.38 14.94
CA MET A 140 -3.53 17.61 14.45
C MET A 140 -3.43 18.72 13.39
N ALA A 141 -4.46 19.58 13.27
CA ALA A 141 -4.49 20.66 12.26
C ALA A 141 -3.29 21.63 12.30
N HIS A 142 -2.65 21.75 13.45
CA HIS A 142 -1.50 22.64 13.66
C HIS A 142 -0.21 21.88 14.01
N SER A 143 -0.20 20.56 13.84
CA SER A 143 0.99 19.74 14.05
C SER A 143 1.99 19.98 12.91
N PRO A 144 3.32 20.01 13.21
CA PRO A 144 4.32 20.16 12.17
C PRO A 144 4.27 18.98 11.20
N GLU A 145 4.40 19.29 9.93
CA GLU A 145 4.55 18.28 8.88
C GLU A 145 6.02 17.90 8.73
N PRO A 146 6.34 16.64 8.41
CA PRO A 146 7.71 16.23 8.15
C PRO A 146 8.26 16.97 6.93
N ASP A 147 9.49 17.44 7.04
CA ASP A 147 10.16 18.11 5.95
C ASP A 147 10.68 17.12 4.88
N ARG A 148 11.13 17.68 3.75
CA ARG A 148 11.72 16.90 2.66
C ARG A 148 12.91 16.05 3.13
N GLY A 149 13.77 16.60 3.98
CA GLY A 149 14.95 15.90 4.49
C GLY A 149 14.60 14.71 5.37
N GLU A 150 13.57 14.84 6.21
CA GLU A 150 13.05 13.73 7.00
C GLU A 150 12.50 12.60 6.12
N MET A 151 11.73 12.97 5.07
CA MET A 151 11.19 12.02 4.12
C MET A 151 12.31 11.27 3.39
N LEU A 152 13.30 11.97 2.83
CA LEU A 152 14.41 11.36 2.11
C LEU A 152 15.26 10.46 3.01
N ARG A 153 15.57 10.89 4.26
CA ARG A 153 16.29 10.04 5.22
C ARG A 153 15.51 8.77 5.56
N THR A 154 14.21 8.87 5.75
CA THR A 154 13.37 7.70 6.05
C THR A 154 13.34 6.72 4.88
N LEU A 155 13.20 7.22 3.66
CA LEU A 155 13.25 6.40 2.44
C LEU A 155 14.59 5.69 2.29
N ALA A 156 15.71 6.42 2.49
CA ALA A 156 17.06 5.86 2.41
C ALA A 156 17.26 4.74 3.45
N VAL A 157 16.81 4.94 4.69
CA VAL A 157 16.85 3.90 5.74
C VAL A 157 15.99 2.70 5.34
N ALA A 158 14.77 2.92 4.85
CA ALA A 158 13.90 1.84 4.39
C ALA A 158 14.55 1.03 3.25
N ARG A 159 15.19 1.71 2.28
CA ARG A 159 15.90 1.05 1.18
C ARG A 159 17.11 0.24 1.66
N LEU A 160 17.88 0.77 2.61
CA LEU A 160 19.04 0.05 3.17
C LEU A 160 18.61 -1.18 3.98
N LEU A 161 17.51 -1.08 4.74
CA LEU A 161 16.96 -2.20 5.50
C LEU A 161 16.31 -3.27 4.60
N MET A 162 15.72 -2.86 3.48
CA MET A 162 14.94 -3.73 2.59
C MET A 162 15.33 -3.50 1.13
N PRO A 163 16.57 -3.91 0.72
CA PRO A 163 17.11 -3.57 -0.61
C PRO A 163 16.31 -4.15 -1.77
N ASN A 164 15.61 -5.27 -1.55
CA ASN A 164 14.88 -6.01 -2.57
C ASN A 164 13.33 -5.86 -2.48
N VAL A 165 12.83 -5.09 -1.52
CA VAL A 165 11.38 -4.83 -1.39
C VAL A 165 11.02 -3.56 -2.17
N ASN A 166 9.83 -3.53 -2.76
CA ASN A 166 9.36 -2.32 -3.42
C ASN A 166 8.99 -1.26 -2.38
N ILE A 167 9.56 -0.08 -2.53
CA ILE A 167 9.31 1.06 -1.65
C ILE A 167 8.53 2.11 -2.44
N GLN A 168 7.37 2.47 -1.92
CA GLN A 168 6.47 3.45 -2.50
C GLN A 168 6.41 4.70 -1.65
N ALA A 169 6.29 5.85 -2.31
CA ALA A 169 5.88 7.09 -1.66
C ALA A 169 4.85 7.84 -2.53
N PRO A 170 3.74 8.35 -1.93
CA PRO A 170 2.73 9.08 -2.67
C PRO A 170 3.26 10.43 -3.20
N PRO A 171 3.22 10.69 -4.52
CA PRO A 171 3.79 11.91 -5.08
C PRO A 171 2.98 13.16 -4.71
N ASN A 172 1.66 13.06 -4.63
CA ASN A 172 0.77 14.18 -4.29
C ASN A 172 1.01 14.78 -2.89
N LEU A 173 1.53 13.98 -1.96
CA LEU A 173 1.83 14.45 -0.61
C LEU A 173 3.19 15.15 -0.51
N SER A 174 4.00 15.11 -1.56
CA SER A 174 5.36 15.67 -1.61
C SER A 174 5.55 16.70 -2.73
N ASP A 175 4.44 17.13 -3.39
CA ASP A 175 4.48 18.18 -4.40
C ASP A 175 4.96 19.52 -3.80
N PRO A 176 5.80 20.31 -4.54
CA PRO A 176 6.30 20.06 -5.91
C PRO A 176 7.57 19.19 -6.02
N HIS A 177 8.10 18.69 -4.94
CA HIS A 177 9.43 18.03 -4.86
C HIS A 177 9.38 16.49 -4.92
N TYR A 178 8.26 15.91 -5.34
CA TYR A 178 8.10 14.45 -5.30
C TYR A 178 9.16 13.68 -6.09
N ALA A 179 9.69 14.24 -7.20
CA ALA A 179 10.72 13.58 -7.98
C ALA A 179 12.00 13.25 -7.19
N ASP A 180 12.30 14.04 -6.14
CA ASP A 180 13.45 13.81 -5.28
C ASP A 180 13.31 12.55 -4.42
N LEU A 181 12.09 12.01 -4.27
CA LEU A 181 11.86 10.76 -3.54
C LEU A 181 12.54 9.56 -4.23
N LEU A 182 12.79 9.65 -5.56
CA LEU A 182 13.60 8.67 -6.29
C LEU A 182 15.04 8.63 -5.79
N ASP A 183 15.62 9.77 -5.45
CA ASP A 183 16.97 9.86 -4.85
C ASP A 183 16.99 9.22 -3.45
N GLY A 184 15.83 9.22 -2.75
CA GLY A 184 15.65 8.54 -1.47
C GLY A 184 15.52 7.02 -1.59
N GLY A 185 15.39 6.47 -2.80
CA GLY A 185 15.40 5.02 -3.05
C GLY A 185 14.03 4.38 -3.24
N ILE A 186 12.98 5.15 -3.55
CA ILE A 186 11.71 4.56 -4.00
C ILE A 186 11.86 3.96 -5.40
N ASN A 187 11.00 3.00 -5.70
CA ASN A 187 10.83 2.43 -7.05
C ASN A 187 9.35 2.30 -7.45
N ASP A 188 8.45 2.95 -6.71
CA ASP A 188 7.03 2.95 -7.00
C ASP A 188 6.34 4.26 -6.54
N TRP A 189 5.40 4.72 -7.34
CA TRP A 189 4.59 5.90 -7.04
C TRP A 189 3.22 5.56 -6.44
N GLY A 190 2.87 4.27 -6.41
CA GLY A 190 1.55 3.80 -5.99
C GLY A 190 0.47 3.94 -7.05
N GLY A 191 -0.76 3.91 -6.59
CA GLY A 191 -1.92 4.04 -7.46
C GLY A 191 -2.23 5.50 -7.76
N ILE A 192 -1.88 5.95 -8.96
CA ILE A 192 -2.20 7.30 -9.45
C ILE A 192 -3.45 7.23 -10.31
N SER A 193 -4.51 7.96 -9.94
CA SER A 193 -5.73 8.04 -10.74
C SER A 193 -5.82 9.35 -11.52
N PRO A 194 -5.91 9.30 -12.85
CA PRO A 194 -6.18 10.50 -13.65
C PRO A 194 -7.65 10.93 -13.58
N LEU A 195 -8.54 10.09 -13.07
CA LEU A 195 -10.00 10.27 -13.13
C LEU A 195 -10.63 10.62 -11.79
N THR A 196 -10.02 10.17 -10.68
CA THR A 196 -10.59 10.36 -9.35
C THR A 196 -9.62 11.13 -8.44
N PRO A 197 -10.12 12.00 -7.55
CA PRO A 197 -9.27 12.62 -6.55
C PRO A 197 -8.73 11.58 -5.56
N ASP A 198 -7.69 11.93 -4.82
CA ASP A 198 -7.34 11.23 -3.58
C ASP A 198 -8.45 11.50 -2.55
N PHE A 199 -9.28 10.50 -2.25
CA PHE A 199 -10.39 10.67 -1.31
C PHE A 199 -9.94 10.83 0.14
N ILE A 200 -8.69 10.50 0.44
CA ILE A 200 -8.10 10.70 1.78
C ILE A 200 -7.50 12.10 1.89
N ASN A 201 -6.86 12.59 0.81
CA ASN A 201 -6.23 13.90 0.75
C ASN A 201 -6.76 14.70 -0.47
N PRO A 202 -8.06 15.06 -0.49
CA PRO A 202 -8.69 15.69 -1.65
C PRO A 202 -8.09 17.06 -1.98
N GLU A 203 -7.43 17.71 -1.02
CA GLU A 203 -6.70 18.96 -1.18
C GLU A 203 -5.31 18.79 -1.83
N LYS A 204 -4.87 17.55 -2.05
CA LYS A 204 -3.60 17.20 -2.69
C LYS A 204 -3.87 16.40 -3.96
N PRO A 205 -4.07 17.06 -5.11
CA PRO A 205 -4.36 16.38 -6.36
C PRO A 205 -3.20 15.51 -6.82
N TRP A 206 -3.51 14.42 -7.52
CA TRP A 206 -2.51 13.61 -8.19
C TRP A 206 -1.79 14.42 -9.27
N PRO A 207 -0.47 14.23 -9.45
CA PRO A 207 0.22 14.78 -10.63
C PRO A 207 -0.36 14.16 -11.90
N HIS A 208 -0.35 14.92 -13.00
CA HIS A 208 -0.67 14.37 -14.31
C HIS A 208 0.33 13.28 -14.70
N LEU A 209 -0.16 12.21 -15.34
CA LEU A 209 0.69 11.06 -15.70
C LEU A 209 1.86 11.44 -16.60
N ASP A 210 1.66 12.36 -17.53
CA ASP A 210 2.74 12.84 -18.41
C ASP A 210 3.81 13.62 -17.65
N GLU A 211 3.41 14.44 -16.69
CA GLU A 211 4.34 15.16 -15.82
C GLU A 211 5.09 14.20 -14.90
N LEU A 212 4.39 13.23 -14.32
CA LEU A 212 4.99 12.18 -13.50
C LEU A 212 6.03 11.39 -14.31
N ARG A 213 5.69 11.02 -15.55
CA ARG A 213 6.60 10.33 -16.47
C ARG A 213 7.84 11.17 -16.76
N LYS A 214 7.65 12.40 -17.19
CA LYS A 214 8.71 13.34 -17.51
C LYS A 214 9.69 13.49 -16.35
N ARG A 215 9.19 13.76 -15.14
CA ARG A 215 10.05 13.95 -13.96
C ARG A 215 10.75 12.66 -13.52
N THR A 216 10.12 11.50 -13.74
CA THR A 216 10.73 10.20 -13.48
C THR A 216 11.91 9.96 -14.46
N GLU A 217 11.71 10.28 -15.73
CA GLU A 217 12.72 10.14 -16.78
C GLU A 217 13.88 11.15 -16.61
N GLU A 218 13.61 12.37 -16.17
CA GLU A 218 14.63 13.37 -15.81
C GLU A 218 15.57 12.89 -14.69
N LYS A 219 15.09 11.99 -13.83
CA LYS A 219 15.90 11.31 -12.79
C LYS A 219 16.59 10.04 -13.29
N GLY A 220 16.48 9.71 -14.56
CA GLY A 220 17.13 8.53 -15.17
C GLY A 220 16.36 7.22 -14.98
N PHE A 221 15.09 7.26 -14.60
CA PHE A 221 14.25 6.09 -14.42
C PHE A 221 13.15 6.03 -15.49
N GLU A 222 12.59 4.83 -15.71
CA GLU A 222 11.46 4.61 -16.61
C GLU A 222 10.17 4.43 -15.79
N LEU A 223 9.11 5.19 -16.13
CA LEU A 223 7.78 4.99 -15.55
C LEU A 223 7.05 3.85 -16.27
N ARG A 224 6.74 2.76 -15.56
CA ARG A 224 6.00 1.60 -16.07
C ARG A 224 4.69 1.41 -15.30
N GLN A 225 3.65 1.06 -16.03
CA GLN A 225 2.40 0.66 -15.42
C GLN A 225 2.49 -0.77 -14.88
N ARG A 226 2.09 -0.98 -13.62
CA ARG A 226 2.01 -2.28 -12.99
C ARG A 226 0.57 -2.69 -12.64
N LEU A 227 0.39 -3.94 -12.32
CA LEU A 227 -0.82 -4.47 -11.69
C LEU A 227 -0.80 -4.18 -10.17
N PRO A 228 -1.94 -4.38 -9.44
CA PRO A 228 -1.95 -4.24 -7.98
C PRO A 228 -1.14 -5.33 -7.25
N VAL A 229 -0.61 -6.29 -7.99
CA VAL A 229 0.36 -7.28 -7.55
C VAL A 229 1.64 -7.13 -8.35
N TYR A 230 2.79 -7.19 -7.68
CA TYR A 230 4.08 -7.03 -8.34
C TYR A 230 4.49 -8.28 -9.14
N PRO A 231 5.32 -8.12 -10.20
CA PRO A 231 5.70 -9.21 -11.10
C PRO A 231 6.27 -10.45 -10.40
N GLU A 232 7.07 -10.27 -9.36
CA GLU A 232 7.67 -11.35 -8.59
C GLU A 232 6.65 -12.24 -7.88
N PHE A 233 5.46 -11.72 -7.57
CA PHE A 233 4.38 -12.46 -6.94
C PHE A 233 3.38 -13.06 -7.95
N THR A 234 3.36 -12.59 -9.18
CA THR A 234 2.42 -13.04 -10.22
C THR A 234 2.56 -14.54 -10.50
N ASN A 235 3.79 -15.04 -10.60
CA ASN A 235 4.06 -16.47 -10.83
C ASN A 235 3.63 -17.36 -9.64
N GLN A 236 3.75 -16.86 -8.42
CA GLN A 236 3.29 -17.56 -7.21
C GLN A 236 1.77 -17.72 -7.24
N LEU A 237 1.03 -16.68 -7.58
CA LEU A 237 -0.42 -16.70 -7.69
C LEU A 237 -0.90 -17.61 -8.84
N ALA A 238 -0.22 -17.60 -9.97
CA ALA A 238 -0.53 -18.48 -11.10
C ALA A 238 -0.40 -19.97 -10.73
N ARG A 239 0.55 -20.35 -9.90
CA ARG A 239 0.71 -21.72 -9.38
C ARG A 239 -0.39 -22.13 -8.38
N GLN A 240 -1.09 -21.16 -7.80
CA GLN A 240 -2.19 -21.38 -6.86
C GLN A 240 -3.57 -21.35 -7.55
N ALA A 241 -3.60 -21.48 -8.88
CA ALA A 241 -4.78 -21.34 -9.73
C ALA A 241 -5.87 -22.42 -9.57
N ALA A 242 -5.76 -23.34 -8.59
CA ALA A 242 -6.82 -24.28 -8.28
C ALA A 242 -8.07 -23.57 -7.71
N ALA A 243 -9.26 -24.18 -7.89
CA ALA A 243 -10.46 -23.67 -7.21
C ALA A 243 -10.17 -23.45 -5.70
N PRO A 244 -10.54 -22.34 -5.09
CA PRO A 244 -11.53 -21.33 -5.50
C PRO A 244 -10.97 -20.06 -6.18
N ARG A 245 -9.71 -20.03 -6.63
CA ARG A 245 -9.03 -18.86 -7.23
C ARG A 245 -9.03 -18.86 -8.76
N ALA A 246 -9.80 -19.73 -9.42
CA ALA A 246 -9.76 -19.91 -10.88
C ALA A 246 -10.06 -18.61 -11.65
N LEU A 247 -11.10 -17.87 -11.27
CA LEU A 247 -11.46 -16.61 -11.91
C LEU A 247 -10.38 -15.54 -11.72
N LEU A 248 -9.81 -15.42 -10.52
CA LEU A 248 -8.71 -14.49 -10.25
C LEU A 248 -7.48 -14.82 -11.10
N ALA A 249 -7.12 -16.10 -11.20
CA ALA A 249 -5.97 -16.55 -11.99
C ALA A 249 -6.18 -16.27 -13.49
N GLU A 250 -7.39 -16.49 -14.02
CA GLU A 250 -7.77 -16.15 -15.40
C GLU A 250 -7.61 -14.65 -15.66
N ARG A 251 -8.16 -13.82 -14.78
CA ARG A 251 -8.08 -12.35 -14.90
C ARG A 251 -6.65 -11.84 -14.79
N LEU A 252 -5.86 -12.39 -13.89
CA LEU A 252 -4.45 -12.05 -13.74
C LEU A 252 -3.64 -12.42 -14.98
N ALA A 253 -3.86 -13.62 -15.54
CA ALA A 253 -3.19 -14.06 -16.78
C ALA A 253 -3.56 -13.18 -17.98
N ALA A 254 -4.82 -12.72 -18.07
CA ALA A 254 -5.25 -11.80 -19.12
C ALA A 254 -4.62 -10.40 -18.98
N ALA A 255 -4.49 -9.90 -17.74
CA ALA A 255 -3.98 -8.56 -17.44
C ALA A 255 -2.45 -8.46 -17.47
N ALA A 256 -1.72 -9.55 -17.21
CA ALA A 256 -0.26 -9.55 -17.14
C ALA A 256 0.39 -9.81 -18.52
N ASN A 257 1.50 -9.12 -18.78
CA ASN A 257 2.43 -9.48 -19.87
C ASN A 257 3.41 -10.59 -19.40
N SER A 258 4.31 -11.02 -20.29
CA SER A 258 5.28 -12.10 -19.99
C SER A 258 6.25 -11.75 -18.86
N ALA A 259 6.45 -10.46 -18.55
CA ALA A 259 7.29 -9.98 -17.47
C ALA A 259 6.49 -9.74 -16.16
N GLY A 260 5.17 -9.96 -16.14
CA GLY A 260 4.31 -9.79 -14.97
C GLY A 260 3.79 -8.36 -14.75
N TYR A 261 4.14 -7.41 -15.64
CA TYR A 261 3.59 -6.05 -15.62
C TYR A 261 2.22 -5.99 -16.31
N ALA A 262 1.53 -4.86 -16.14
CA ALA A 262 0.28 -4.63 -16.84
C ALA A 262 0.48 -4.74 -18.36
N ARG A 263 -0.41 -5.47 -19.02
CA ARG A 263 -0.47 -5.52 -20.47
C ARG A 263 -1.08 -4.22 -20.96
N LEU A 264 -0.30 -3.39 -21.62
CA LEU A 264 -0.82 -2.18 -22.25
C LEU A 264 -1.76 -2.62 -23.39
N GLU A 265 -3.03 -2.26 -23.32
CA GLU A 265 -3.90 -2.31 -24.48
C GLU A 265 -3.31 -1.33 -25.50
N ARG A 266 -3.02 -1.81 -26.72
CA ARG A 266 -2.69 -0.90 -27.81
C ARG A 266 -3.94 -0.03 -28.01
N ALA A 267 -3.82 1.28 -27.84
CA ALA A 267 -4.84 2.21 -28.27
C ALA A 267 -5.19 1.87 -29.71
N ALA A 268 -6.45 1.46 -29.94
CA ALA A 268 -6.96 1.15 -31.25
C ALA A 268 -7.16 2.46 -32.03
#